data_ea66279194ed3c503afc0b4fc4e5eaf2
#
_entry.id   ea66279194ed3c503afc0b4fc4e5eaf2
#
_cell.length_a   1.000
_cell.length_b   1.000
_cell.length_c   1.000
_cell.angle_alpha   90.00
_cell.angle_beta   90.00
_cell.angle_gamma   90.00
#
_symmetry.space_group_name_H-M   'P 1'
#
loop_
_entity.id
_entity.type
_entity.pdbx_description
1 polymer ?
#
loop_
_entity_poly.entity_id
_entity_poly.type
_entity_poly.pdbx_seq_one_letter_code
_entity_poly.pdbx_strand_id
1 'polypeptide(L)'
;MEPTRTFDILTRIQDKFADKTDVVAGKENGKWRKYNIQEYIDNCNWVSYALLSLGIKKGDKVAIISNNRPEWNFADFGISQIGAIGVPIYPTISSEEYTYILAHAEPKIIFISDKSLYEKSNP
;
A
#
# COMPACT_ATOMS: atom_id res chain seq x y z
N MET A 1 16.30 17.11 -5.90
CA MET A 1 15.14 16.90 -6.77
C MET A 1 13.87 17.37 -6.06
N GLU A 2 13.08 18.20 -6.72
CA GLU A 2 11.79 18.58 -6.21
C GLU A 2 10.75 17.51 -6.57
N PRO A 3 10.05 16.93 -5.57
CA PRO A 3 9.03 15.94 -5.85
C PRO A 3 7.86 16.54 -6.64
N THR A 4 7.49 15.89 -7.74
CA THR A 4 6.32 16.27 -8.55
C THR A 4 5.24 15.19 -8.52
N ARG A 5 5.63 13.95 -8.21
CA ARG A 5 4.73 12.80 -8.06
C ARG A 5 4.81 12.30 -6.62
N THR A 6 3.75 11.68 -6.14
CA THR A 6 3.70 11.17 -4.76
C THR A 6 4.91 10.28 -4.44
N PHE A 7 5.25 9.36 -5.32
CA PHE A 7 6.36 8.43 -5.07
C PHE A 7 7.76 9.05 -5.23
N ASP A 8 7.88 10.28 -5.75
CA ASP A 8 9.16 11.00 -5.76
C ASP A 8 9.62 11.35 -4.32
N ILE A 9 8.70 11.31 -3.36
CA ILE A 9 9.02 11.47 -1.94
C ILE A 9 10.05 10.42 -1.48
N LEU A 10 9.96 9.20 -1.98
CA LEU A 10 10.89 8.12 -1.63
C LEU A 10 12.32 8.48 -2.04
N THR A 11 12.51 9.00 -3.24
CA THR A 11 13.82 9.46 -3.73
C THR A 11 14.33 10.63 -2.90
N ARG A 12 13.46 11.56 -2.54
CA ARG A 12 13.84 12.69 -1.68
C ARG A 12 14.30 12.24 -0.29
N ILE A 13 13.62 11.27 0.29
CA ILE A 13 14.03 10.70 1.58
C ILE A 13 15.38 10.00 1.44
N GLN A 14 15.59 9.25 0.37
CA GLN A 14 16.86 8.60 0.09
C GLN A 14 18.01 9.61 -0.01
N ASP A 15 17.79 10.72 -0.71
CA ASP A 15 18.81 11.76 -0.89
C ASP A 15 19.16 12.47 0.42
N LYS A 16 18.16 12.71 1.29
CA LYS A 16 18.34 13.54 2.49
C LYS A 16 18.54 12.77 3.78
N PHE A 17 18.04 11.54 3.85
CA PHE A 17 17.97 10.76 5.08
C PHE A 17 18.43 9.32 4.89
N ALA A 18 19.44 9.10 4.04
CA ALA A 18 19.95 7.78 3.72
C ALA A 18 20.39 6.98 4.95
N ASP A 19 20.91 7.67 5.97
CA ASP A 19 21.44 7.04 7.19
C ASP A 19 20.36 6.75 8.25
N LYS A 20 19.12 7.19 8.02
CA LYS A 20 18.05 6.98 9.00
C LYS A 20 17.60 5.51 8.97
N THR A 21 17.61 4.87 10.14
CA THR A 21 17.31 3.44 10.28
C THR A 21 15.82 3.14 10.47
N ASP A 22 15.02 4.16 10.78
CA ASP A 22 13.60 4.03 11.12
C ASP A 22 12.72 5.00 10.33
N VAL A 23 12.82 4.95 9.01
CA VAL A 23 11.98 5.78 8.14
C VAL A 23 10.51 5.40 8.32
N VAL A 24 10.23 4.12 8.48
CA VAL A 24 8.93 3.61 8.87
C VAL A 24 9.13 2.42 9.81
N ALA A 25 8.20 2.22 10.72
CA ALA A 25 8.28 1.13 11.68
C ALA A 25 6.87 0.57 11.99
N GLY A 26 6.82 -0.72 12.28
CA GLY A 26 5.60 -1.40 12.69
C GLY A 26 5.91 -2.43 13.77
N LYS A 27 4.93 -2.74 14.60
CA LYS A 27 5.09 -3.77 15.62
C LYS A 27 4.81 -5.15 15.03
N GLU A 28 5.74 -6.07 15.23
CA GLU A 28 5.61 -7.48 14.93
C GLU A 28 5.97 -8.29 16.17
N ASN A 29 5.05 -9.13 16.64
CA ASN A 29 5.27 -9.97 17.83
C ASN A 29 5.76 -9.18 19.05
N GLY A 30 5.19 -7.99 19.27
CA GLY A 30 5.54 -7.13 20.40
C GLY A 30 6.83 -6.33 20.24
N LYS A 31 7.52 -6.46 19.12
CA LYS A 31 8.78 -5.74 18.84
C LYS A 31 8.60 -4.79 17.66
N TRP A 32 9.31 -3.66 17.71
CA TRP A 32 9.34 -2.72 16.60
C TRP A 32 10.23 -3.26 15.47
N ARG A 33 9.64 -3.47 14.31
CA ARG A 33 10.40 -3.69 13.08
C ARG A 33 10.57 -2.35 12.38
N LYS A 34 11.82 -1.96 12.16
CA LYS A 34 12.19 -0.69 11.53
C LYS A 34 12.63 -0.96 10.09
N TYR A 35 12.30 -0.03 9.21
CA TYR A 35 12.72 -0.06 7.81
C TYR A 35 13.50 1.21 7.51
N ASN A 36 14.69 1.06 6.92
CA ASN A 36 15.41 2.19 6.35
C ASN A 36 14.82 2.53 4.97
N ILE A 37 15.31 3.60 4.36
CA ILE A 37 14.73 4.04 3.07
C ILE A 37 14.95 3.03 1.95
N GLN A 38 16.08 2.33 1.92
CA GLN A 38 16.33 1.33 0.89
C GLN A 38 15.37 0.14 1.02
N GLU A 39 15.16 -0.35 2.21
CA GLU A 39 14.17 -1.41 2.48
C GLU A 39 12.75 -0.96 2.12
N TYR A 40 12.42 0.29 2.43
CA TYR A 40 11.13 0.87 2.08
C TYR A 40 10.94 0.88 0.55
N ILE A 41 11.92 1.40 -0.20
CA ILE A 41 11.90 1.45 -1.67
C ILE A 41 11.81 0.04 -2.25
N ASP A 42 12.59 -0.90 -1.74
CA ASP A 42 12.58 -2.29 -2.21
C ASP A 42 11.19 -2.93 -2.06
N ASN A 43 10.54 -2.74 -0.91
CA ASN A 43 9.20 -3.26 -0.68
C ASN A 43 8.17 -2.62 -1.63
N CYS A 44 8.25 -1.31 -1.86
CA CYS A 44 7.38 -0.64 -2.83
C CYS A 44 7.58 -1.20 -4.24
N ASN A 45 8.83 -1.41 -4.64
CA ASN A 45 9.15 -1.97 -5.95
C ASN A 45 8.65 -3.41 -6.12
N TRP A 46 8.77 -4.24 -5.08
CA TRP A 46 8.24 -5.59 -5.12
C TRP A 46 6.73 -5.62 -5.31
N VAL A 47 6.00 -4.71 -4.65
CA VAL A 47 4.56 -4.55 -4.89
C VAL A 47 4.29 -4.19 -6.35
N SER A 48 5.03 -3.21 -6.88
CA SER A 48 4.88 -2.80 -8.28
C SER A 48 5.12 -3.95 -9.26
N TYR A 49 6.19 -4.70 -9.07
CA TYR A 49 6.51 -5.85 -9.92
C TYR A 49 5.44 -6.95 -9.83
N ALA A 50 4.96 -7.23 -8.62
CA ALA A 50 3.90 -8.22 -8.42
C ALA A 50 2.61 -7.82 -9.15
N LEU A 51 2.21 -6.56 -9.02
CA LEU A 51 1.01 -6.05 -9.70
C LEU A 51 1.16 -6.10 -11.23
N LEU A 52 2.32 -5.72 -11.76
CA LEU A 52 2.59 -5.83 -13.20
C LEU A 52 2.52 -7.28 -13.68
N SER A 53 3.07 -8.22 -12.90
CA SER A 53 3.03 -9.64 -13.24
C SER A 53 1.61 -10.22 -13.24
N LEU A 54 0.71 -9.62 -12.43
CA LEU A 54 -0.71 -9.99 -12.37
C LEU A 54 -1.55 -9.28 -13.45
N GLY A 55 -0.91 -8.50 -14.31
CA GLY A 55 -1.59 -7.85 -15.44
C GLY A 55 -2.23 -6.50 -15.12
N ILE A 56 -1.91 -5.90 -13.98
CA ILE A 56 -2.40 -4.55 -13.65
C ILE A 56 -1.76 -3.52 -14.58
N LYS A 57 -2.58 -2.63 -15.11
CA LYS A 57 -2.19 -1.60 -16.07
C LYS A 57 -2.50 -0.21 -15.52
N LYS A 58 -1.91 0.80 -16.15
CA LYS A 58 -2.21 2.21 -15.85
C LYS A 58 -3.72 2.45 -15.87
N GLY A 59 -4.24 3.09 -14.83
CA GLY A 59 -5.66 3.40 -14.69
C GLY A 59 -6.48 2.28 -14.04
N ASP A 60 -5.93 1.07 -13.88
CA ASP A 60 -6.60 0.01 -13.14
C ASP A 60 -6.69 0.37 -11.66
N LYS A 61 -7.76 -0.06 -11.00
CA LYS A 61 -7.98 0.22 -9.58
C LYS A 61 -7.54 -0.96 -8.73
N VAL A 62 -6.83 -0.65 -7.64
CA VAL A 62 -6.36 -1.61 -6.64
C VAL A 62 -6.78 -1.09 -5.28
N ALA A 63 -7.56 -1.86 -4.56
CA ALA A 63 -8.05 -1.47 -3.23
C ALA A 63 -7.09 -1.93 -2.13
N ILE A 64 -7.09 -1.18 -1.03
CA ILE A 64 -6.34 -1.52 0.19
C ILE A 64 -7.32 -1.47 1.36
N ILE A 65 -7.50 -2.60 2.03
CA ILE A 65 -8.29 -2.71 3.27
C ILE A 65 -7.33 -3.20 4.35
N SER A 66 -6.86 -2.29 5.19
CA SER A 66 -5.82 -2.62 6.16
C SER A 66 -5.83 -1.66 7.34
N ASN A 67 -5.50 -2.19 8.50
CA ASN A 67 -5.10 -1.38 9.65
C ASN A 67 -3.77 -0.68 9.35
N ASN A 68 -3.43 0.34 10.15
CA ASN A 68 -2.19 1.08 9.96
C ASN A 68 -0.98 0.18 10.19
N ARG A 69 -0.15 0.06 9.16
CA ARG A 69 1.07 -0.75 9.18
C ARG A 69 1.98 -0.36 8.01
N PRO A 70 3.29 -0.65 8.08
CA PRO A 70 4.20 -0.29 6.98
C PRO A 70 3.80 -0.85 5.62
N GLU A 71 3.24 -2.05 5.58
CA GLU A 71 2.82 -2.70 4.33
C GLU A 71 1.72 -1.92 3.61
N TRP A 72 0.90 -1.15 4.35
CA TRP A 72 -0.06 -0.24 3.73
C TRP A 72 0.66 0.79 2.86
N ASN A 73 1.74 1.38 3.39
CA ASN A 73 2.54 2.35 2.65
C ASN A 73 3.26 1.72 1.46
N PHE A 74 3.77 0.51 1.60
CA PHE A 74 4.41 -0.20 0.50
C PHE A 74 3.42 -0.47 -0.63
N ALA A 75 2.20 -0.87 -0.30
CA ALA A 75 1.15 -1.09 -1.27
C ALA A 75 0.74 0.22 -1.96
N ASP A 76 0.53 1.28 -1.21
CA ASP A 76 0.11 2.57 -1.73
C ASP A 76 1.13 3.13 -2.75
N PHE A 77 2.40 3.20 -2.38
CA PHE A 77 3.44 3.66 -3.30
C PHE A 77 3.65 2.69 -4.48
N GLY A 78 3.59 1.39 -4.22
CA GLY A 78 3.73 0.38 -5.28
C GLY A 78 2.65 0.50 -6.34
N ILE A 79 1.42 0.76 -5.95
CA ILE A 79 0.29 1.00 -6.85
C ILE A 79 0.54 2.29 -7.66
N SER A 80 0.94 3.37 -6.98
CA SER A 80 1.17 4.65 -7.62
C SER A 80 2.30 4.60 -8.65
N GLN A 81 3.37 3.87 -8.37
CA GLN A 81 4.55 3.79 -9.25
C GLN A 81 4.23 3.24 -10.64
N ILE A 82 3.23 2.39 -10.77
CA ILE A 82 2.84 1.81 -12.06
C ILE A 82 1.68 2.56 -12.72
N GLY A 83 1.26 3.67 -12.15
CA GLY A 83 0.15 4.47 -12.69
C GLY A 83 -1.23 3.88 -12.45
N ALA A 84 -1.36 2.89 -11.58
CA ALA A 84 -2.64 2.38 -11.14
C ALA A 84 -3.28 3.32 -10.11
N ILE A 85 -4.57 3.15 -9.86
CA ILE A 85 -5.33 4.00 -8.95
C ILE A 85 -5.54 3.24 -7.64
N GLY A 86 -5.02 3.78 -6.53
CA GLY A 86 -5.25 3.24 -5.21
C GLY A 86 -6.62 3.61 -4.69
N VAL A 87 -7.34 2.65 -4.12
CA VAL A 87 -8.65 2.85 -3.47
C VAL A 87 -8.51 2.44 -2.01
N PRO A 88 -8.11 3.37 -1.14
CA PRO A 88 -7.99 3.07 0.29
C PRO A 88 -9.39 2.99 0.92
N ILE A 89 -9.60 1.95 1.71
CA ILE A 89 -10.88 1.72 2.38
C ILE A 89 -10.61 1.54 3.87
N TYR A 90 -11.37 2.24 4.70
CA TYR A 90 -11.23 2.13 6.15
C TYR A 90 -11.55 0.71 6.64
N PRO A 91 -10.76 0.16 7.58
CA PRO A 91 -11.01 -1.17 8.11
C PRO A 91 -12.19 -1.24 9.08
N THR A 92 -12.73 -0.10 9.48
CA THR A 92 -13.76 0.01 10.52
C THR A 92 -15.19 0.17 10.00
N ILE A 93 -15.40 0.13 8.69
CA ILE A 93 -16.74 0.27 8.10
C ILE A 93 -17.51 -1.06 8.14
N SER A 94 -18.81 -1.00 7.89
CA SER A 94 -19.68 -2.17 7.88
C SER A 94 -19.51 -3.02 6.62
N SER A 95 -19.99 -4.27 6.67
CA SER A 95 -20.00 -5.15 5.49
C SER A 95 -20.81 -4.58 4.34
N GLU A 96 -21.91 -3.89 4.65
CA GLU A 96 -22.74 -3.23 3.64
C GLU A 96 -21.98 -2.11 2.93
N GLU A 97 -21.22 -1.32 3.67
CA GLU A 97 -20.39 -0.25 3.11
C GLU A 97 -19.26 -0.82 2.24
N TYR A 98 -18.64 -1.92 2.64
CA TYR A 98 -17.66 -2.61 1.79
C TYR A 98 -18.29 -3.06 0.47
N THR A 99 -19.47 -3.66 0.53
CA THR A 99 -20.19 -4.12 -0.66
C THR A 99 -20.45 -2.94 -1.61
N TYR A 100 -20.89 -1.81 -1.09
CA TYR A 100 -21.15 -0.61 -1.89
C TYR A 100 -19.87 -0.06 -2.53
N ILE A 101 -18.82 0.14 -1.74
CA ILE A 101 -17.57 0.73 -2.23
C ILE A 101 -16.90 -0.17 -3.27
N LEU A 102 -16.84 -1.49 -3.01
CA LEU A 102 -16.22 -2.43 -3.93
C LEU A 102 -16.99 -2.55 -5.24
N ALA A 103 -18.32 -2.54 -5.18
CA ALA A 103 -19.16 -2.55 -6.37
C ALA A 103 -19.02 -1.27 -7.18
N HIS A 104 -18.88 -0.12 -6.52
CA HIS A 104 -18.73 1.18 -7.17
C HIS A 104 -17.34 1.36 -7.81
N ALA A 105 -16.29 1.03 -7.07
CA ALA A 105 -14.91 1.22 -7.52
C ALA A 105 -14.45 0.15 -8.51
N GLU A 106 -14.98 -1.05 -8.41
CA GLU A 106 -14.61 -2.20 -9.26
C GLU A 106 -13.08 -2.45 -9.31
N PRO A 107 -12.42 -2.59 -8.15
CA PRO A 107 -10.98 -2.85 -8.16
C PRO A 107 -10.68 -4.24 -8.73
N LYS A 108 -9.56 -4.35 -9.46
CA LYS A 108 -9.12 -5.63 -10.01
C LYS A 108 -8.42 -6.51 -8.97
N ILE A 109 -7.79 -5.89 -7.98
CA ILE A 109 -7.09 -6.55 -6.88
C ILE A 109 -7.41 -5.82 -5.60
N ILE A 110 -7.48 -6.56 -4.49
CA ILE A 110 -7.67 -6.01 -3.15
C ILE A 110 -6.57 -6.54 -2.24
N PHE A 111 -5.79 -5.65 -1.66
CA PHE A 111 -4.89 -5.99 -0.56
C PHE A 111 -5.66 -5.94 0.74
N ILE A 112 -5.63 -7.01 1.51
CA ILE A 112 -6.33 -7.12 2.79
C ILE A 112 -5.33 -7.57 3.85
N SER A 113 -5.27 -6.87 4.99
CA SER A 113 -4.24 -7.10 6.00
C SER A 113 -4.47 -8.34 6.87
N ASP A 114 -5.71 -8.79 7.03
CA ASP A 114 -6.00 -9.94 7.90
C ASP A 114 -7.29 -10.65 7.53
N LYS A 115 -7.44 -11.85 8.09
CA LYS A 115 -8.58 -12.73 7.81
C LYS A 115 -9.92 -12.14 8.26
N SER A 116 -9.94 -11.45 9.37
CA SER A 116 -11.16 -10.81 9.90
C SER A 116 -11.71 -9.77 8.90
N LEU A 117 -10.83 -8.94 8.35
CA LEU A 117 -11.22 -7.96 7.33
C LEU A 117 -11.66 -8.63 6.02
N TYR A 118 -10.99 -9.72 5.64
CA TYR A 118 -11.40 -10.49 4.46
C TYR A 118 -12.82 -11.03 4.62
N GLU A 119 -13.12 -11.66 5.74
CA GLU A 119 -14.45 -12.19 6.02
C GLU A 119 -15.55 -11.11 6.05
N LYS A 120 -15.22 -9.94 6.61
CA LYS A 120 -16.13 -8.80 6.68
C LYS A 120 -16.38 -8.17 5.30
N SER A 121 -15.38 -8.10 4.44
CA SER A 121 -15.49 -7.51 3.11
C SER A 121 -16.03 -8.47 2.05
N ASN A 122 -16.04 -9.75 2.33
CA ASN A 122 -16.54 -10.81 1.45
C ASN A 122 -17.51 -11.70 2.20
N PRO A 123 -18.70 -11.21 2.55
CA PRO A 123 -19.71 -11.94 3.32
C PRO A 123 -20.32 -13.12 2.55
#